data_d4d82732eb0bf563a4f883ad0a18b3aa
#
_entry.id   d4d82732eb0bf563a4f883ad0a18b3aa
#
_cell.length_a   1.000
_cell.length_b   1.000
_cell.length_c   1.000
_cell.angle_alpha   90.00
_cell.angle_beta   90.00
_cell.angle_gamma   90.00
#
_symmetry.space_group_name_H-M   'P 1'
#
loop_
_entity.id
_entity.type
_entity.pdbx_description
1 polymer ?
#
loop_
_entity_poly.entity_id
_entity_poly.type
_entity_poly.pdbx_seq_one_letter_code
_entity_poly.pdbx_strand_id
1 'polypeptide(L)'
;MKKQFILIIAAVGCLLTASYAAADNQPVDDIYATEKTPTLTKEQKKAEKARKKRQKEIEDSISFELAKKAVEEGRFVITADQIRGRHGRSVNVNRTTNFVLVQGDTAVVQFALEGIVHSPNGIGGLTVEGRVTKRHIDYDKCGNLNYTMYVTGTALSADVTFTLPKGSTRCSATVNSNFSSDQLTFSGELCPYHTNVYQGWTFK
;
A
#
# COMPACT_ATOMS: atom_id res chain seq x y z
N MET A 1 -35.91 -12.93 -24.08
CA MET A 1 -36.85 -12.51 -23.02
C MET A 1 -36.16 -11.42 -22.22
N LYS A 2 -36.59 -10.18 -22.40
CA LYS A 2 -36.07 -8.99 -21.73
C LYS A 2 -36.72 -8.87 -20.36
N LYS A 3 -35.96 -8.79 -19.27
CA LYS A 3 -36.46 -8.38 -17.96
C LYS A 3 -35.90 -7.00 -17.64
N GLN A 4 -36.83 -6.04 -17.60
CA GLN A 4 -36.62 -4.65 -17.22
C GLN A 4 -36.39 -4.57 -15.72
N PHE A 5 -35.35 -3.83 -15.31
CA PHE A 5 -35.21 -3.36 -13.94
C PHE A 5 -35.90 -2.01 -13.79
N ILE A 6 -36.92 -1.96 -12.97
CA ILE A 6 -37.69 -0.76 -12.65
C ILE A 6 -36.93 0.04 -11.61
N LEU A 7 -36.58 1.26 -12.01
CA LEU A 7 -35.98 2.29 -11.13
C LEU A 7 -37.11 3.01 -10.38
N ILE A 8 -37.19 2.86 -9.07
CA ILE A 8 -38.12 3.63 -8.22
C ILE A 8 -37.36 4.86 -7.72
N ILE A 9 -37.64 6.01 -8.34
CA ILE A 9 -37.24 7.33 -7.85
C ILE A 9 -38.44 7.88 -7.06
N ALA A 10 -38.33 7.96 -5.74
CA ALA A 10 -39.28 8.67 -4.91
C ALA A 10 -38.92 10.15 -4.87
N ALA A 11 -39.71 10.96 -5.57
CA ALA A 11 -39.66 12.41 -5.51
C ALA A 11 -40.40 12.90 -4.25
N VAL A 12 -39.66 13.49 -3.31
CA VAL A 12 -40.26 14.27 -2.22
C VAL A 12 -40.31 15.73 -2.65
N GLY A 13 -41.50 16.15 -3.04
CA GLY A 13 -41.81 17.56 -3.32
C GLY A 13 -41.92 18.36 -2.02
N CYS A 14 -41.12 19.41 -1.90
CA CYS A 14 -41.20 20.38 -0.81
C CYS A 14 -41.99 21.59 -1.30
N LEU A 15 -43.21 21.74 -0.80
CA LEU A 15 -44.03 22.95 -0.98
C LEU A 15 -43.51 24.04 -0.03
N LEU A 16 -42.95 25.09 -0.60
CA LEU A 16 -42.62 26.33 0.08
C LEU A 16 -43.85 27.23 0.05
N THR A 17 -44.52 27.40 1.19
CA THR A 17 -45.43 28.52 1.43
C THR A 17 -44.72 29.57 2.27
N ALA A 18 -44.47 30.71 1.66
CA ALA A 18 -43.98 31.90 2.35
C ALA A 18 -45.10 32.53 3.16
N SER A 19 -44.89 32.65 4.47
CA SER A 19 -45.69 33.55 5.33
C SER A 19 -44.75 34.55 5.99
N TYR A 20 -44.80 35.77 5.55
CA TYR A 20 -44.20 36.93 6.25
C TYR A 20 -45.06 37.28 7.45
N ALA A 21 -44.50 37.24 8.64
CA ALA A 21 -45.07 37.90 9.82
C ALA A 21 -43.97 38.42 10.75
N ALA A 22 -43.96 39.74 10.86
CA ALA A 22 -43.54 40.61 11.95
C ALA A 22 -42.40 40.20 12.92
N ALA A 23 -41.43 41.09 12.95
CA ALA A 23 -40.36 41.16 13.95
C ALA A 23 -40.93 41.23 15.38
N ASP A 24 -40.44 40.31 16.23
CA ASP A 24 -40.43 40.50 17.66
C ASP A 24 -39.02 40.24 18.19
N ASN A 25 -38.46 41.27 18.85
CA ASN A 25 -37.12 41.28 19.43
C ASN A 25 -37.15 40.47 20.72
N GLN A 26 -36.62 39.22 20.64
CA GLN A 26 -36.26 38.45 21.84
C GLN A 26 -34.77 38.24 21.86
N PRO A 27 -34.08 38.27 23.01
CA PRO A 27 -32.63 38.08 23.10
C PRO A 27 -32.25 36.66 22.74
N VAL A 28 -31.28 36.53 21.82
CA VAL A 28 -30.73 35.27 21.37
C VAL A 28 -29.67 34.80 22.39
N ASP A 29 -30.13 34.29 23.51
CA ASP A 29 -29.29 33.54 24.44
C ASP A 29 -29.70 32.07 24.36
N ASP A 30 -28.69 31.20 24.17
CA ASP A 30 -28.74 29.74 24.29
C ASP A 30 -29.37 28.91 23.15
N ILE A 31 -28.77 28.92 21.94
CA ILE A 31 -28.92 27.83 20.98
C ILE A 31 -27.54 27.21 20.61
N TYR A 32 -26.71 26.96 21.59
CA TYR A 32 -25.67 25.94 21.49
C TYR A 32 -25.99 24.80 22.45
N ALA A 33 -27.10 24.10 22.18
CA ALA A 33 -27.25 22.75 22.71
C ALA A 33 -26.15 21.89 22.12
N THR A 34 -25.05 21.75 22.86
CA THR A 34 -23.99 20.79 22.59
C THR A 34 -24.67 19.43 22.58
N GLU A 35 -24.94 18.87 21.38
CA GLU A 35 -25.31 17.46 21.25
C GLU A 35 -24.21 16.65 21.90
N LYS A 36 -24.45 16.20 23.13
CA LYS A 36 -23.61 15.24 23.80
C LYS A 36 -23.61 13.97 22.97
N THR A 37 -22.56 13.78 22.18
CA THR A 37 -22.30 12.51 21.48
C THR A 37 -22.52 11.36 22.48
N PRO A 38 -23.42 10.42 22.22
CA PRO A 38 -23.78 9.38 23.18
C PRO A 38 -22.53 8.59 23.55
N THR A 39 -22.15 8.69 24.82
CA THR A 39 -20.97 8.00 25.34
C THR A 39 -21.29 6.52 25.38
N LEU A 40 -20.68 5.76 24.45
CA LEU A 40 -20.81 4.30 24.34
C LEU A 40 -20.51 3.64 25.69
N THR A 41 -21.36 2.70 26.11
CA THR A 41 -21.13 1.90 27.32
C THR A 41 -19.86 1.06 27.19
N LYS A 42 -19.30 0.59 28.32
CA LYS A 42 -18.09 -0.26 28.31
C LYS A 42 -18.29 -1.52 27.46
N GLU A 43 -19.48 -2.10 27.48
CA GLU A 43 -19.83 -3.29 26.67
C GLU A 43 -19.93 -2.99 25.19
N GLN A 44 -20.53 -1.87 24.80
CA GLN A 44 -20.59 -1.42 23.42
C GLN A 44 -19.20 -1.14 22.85
N LYS A 45 -18.30 -0.50 23.63
CA LYS A 45 -16.90 -0.27 23.24
C LYS A 45 -16.14 -1.60 23.04
N LYS A 46 -16.40 -2.60 23.92
CA LYS A 46 -15.79 -3.94 23.80
C LYS A 46 -16.29 -4.67 22.56
N ALA A 47 -17.60 -4.65 22.30
CA ALA A 47 -18.20 -5.25 21.11
C ALA A 47 -17.72 -4.60 19.81
N GLU A 48 -17.63 -3.26 19.78
CA GLU A 48 -17.12 -2.52 18.64
C GLU A 48 -15.64 -2.84 18.36
N LYS A 49 -14.81 -2.91 19.41
CA LYS A 49 -13.40 -3.32 19.28
C LYS A 49 -13.25 -4.74 18.74
N ALA A 50 -14.08 -5.68 19.21
CA ALA A 50 -14.08 -7.05 18.74
C ALA A 50 -14.53 -7.15 17.25
N ARG A 51 -15.53 -6.35 16.85
CA ARG A 51 -15.98 -6.27 15.46
C ARG A 51 -14.90 -5.69 14.55
N LYS A 52 -14.27 -4.58 14.94
CA LYS A 52 -13.16 -3.96 14.19
C LYS A 52 -11.98 -4.94 14.06
N LYS A 53 -11.66 -5.70 15.11
CA LYS A 53 -10.60 -6.71 15.04
C LYS A 53 -10.91 -7.81 14.02
N ARG A 54 -12.12 -8.38 14.05
CA ARG A 54 -12.54 -9.40 13.07
C ARG A 54 -12.54 -8.87 11.64
N GLN A 55 -13.04 -7.66 11.44
CA GLN A 55 -13.03 -7.03 10.12
C GLN A 55 -11.62 -6.86 9.58
N LYS A 56 -10.69 -6.39 10.42
CA LYS A 56 -9.28 -6.27 10.06
C LYS A 56 -8.65 -7.63 9.72
N GLU A 57 -8.92 -8.68 10.48
CA GLU A 57 -8.43 -10.03 10.21
C GLU A 57 -8.90 -10.57 8.84
N ILE A 58 -10.14 -10.26 8.45
CA ILE A 58 -10.70 -10.61 7.15
C ILE A 58 -10.02 -9.80 6.04
N GLU A 59 -9.88 -8.49 6.22
CA GLU A 59 -9.21 -7.59 5.26
C GLU A 59 -7.73 -7.99 5.07
N ASP A 60 -7.02 -8.29 6.15
CA ASP A 60 -5.63 -8.75 6.11
C ASP A 60 -5.51 -10.09 5.35
N SER A 61 -6.46 -11.02 5.57
CA SER A 61 -6.49 -12.31 4.86
C SER A 61 -6.74 -12.14 3.36
N ILE A 62 -7.71 -11.30 2.98
CA ILE A 62 -8.01 -11.00 1.56
C ILE A 62 -6.80 -10.34 0.90
N SER A 63 -6.19 -9.36 1.56
CA SER A 63 -5.03 -8.65 1.06
C SER A 63 -3.83 -9.57 0.88
N PHE A 64 -3.62 -10.52 1.80
CA PHE A 64 -2.58 -11.53 1.68
C PHE A 64 -2.80 -12.45 0.46
N GLU A 65 -4.02 -12.95 0.23
CA GLU A 65 -4.30 -13.80 -0.93
C GLU A 65 -4.13 -13.06 -2.25
N LEU A 66 -4.50 -11.77 -2.31
CA LEU A 66 -4.24 -10.92 -3.47
C LEU A 66 -2.74 -10.70 -3.70
N ALA A 67 -1.99 -10.43 -2.64
CA ALA A 67 -0.54 -10.27 -2.70
C ALA A 67 0.16 -11.56 -3.15
N LYS A 68 -0.25 -12.71 -2.60
CA LYS A 68 0.26 -14.03 -2.98
C LYS A 68 0.00 -14.31 -4.47
N LYS A 69 -1.22 -14.10 -4.94
CA LYS A 69 -1.58 -14.26 -6.35
C LYS A 69 -0.74 -13.35 -7.26
N ALA A 70 -0.52 -12.10 -6.86
CA ALA A 70 0.31 -11.17 -7.61
C ALA A 70 1.77 -11.65 -7.73
N VAL A 71 2.32 -12.27 -6.68
CA VAL A 71 3.65 -12.88 -6.72
C VAL A 71 3.69 -14.10 -7.65
N GLU A 72 2.70 -14.98 -7.58
CA GLU A 72 2.58 -16.15 -8.46
C GLU A 72 2.46 -15.75 -9.94
N GLU A 73 1.71 -14.68 -10.24
CA GLU A 73 1.58 -14.10 -11.57
C GLU A 73 2.81 -13.30 -12.02
N GLY A 74 3.73 -12.99 -11.11
CA GLY A 74 4.90 -12.15 -11.38
C GLY A 74 4.54 -10.70 -11.71
N ARG A 75 3.52 -10.15 -11.06
CA ARG A 75 3.02 -8.77 -11.28
C ARG A 75 2.74 -8.10 -9.93
N PHE A 76 3.80 -7.66 -9.28
CA PHE A 76 3.71 -7.07 -7.95
C PHE A 76 4.68 -5.92 -7.74
N VAL A 77 4.44 -5.14 -6.72
CA VAL A 77 5.35 -4.10 -6.23
C VAL A 77 5.51 -4.21 -4.72
N ILE A 78 6.73 -4.11 -4.24
CA ILE A 78 7.05 -3.94 -2.82
C ILE A 78 7.40 -2.48 -2.63
N THR A 79 6.51 -1.73 -1.97
CA THR A 79 6.72 -0.32 -1.64
C THR A 79 7.36 -0.22 -0.26
N ALA A 80 8.56 0.38 -0.18
CA ALA A 80 9.30 0.46 1.08
C ALA A 80 9.00 1.73 1.86
N ASP A 81 8.76 1.59 3.15
CA ASP A 81 8.72 2.68 4.12
C ASP A 81 10.05 2.82 4.89
N GLN A 82 10.91 1.79 4.80
CA GLN A 82 12.24 1.81 5.36
C GLN A 82 13.23 1.07 4.45
N ILE A 83 14.42 1.63 4.30
CA ILE A 83 15.56 0.97 3.64
C ILE A 83 16.67 0.78 4.66
N ARG A 84 17.25 -0.41 4.67
CA ARG A 84 18.40 -0.77 5.49
C ARG A 84 19.56 -1.20 4.61
N GLY A 85 20.72 -0.57 4.81
CA GLY A 85 21.97 -0.96 4.17
C GLY A 85 22.68 -2.10 4.90
N ARG A 86 23.71 -2.66 4.27
CA ARG A 86 24.52 -3.78 4.79
C ARG A 86 25.04 -3.58 6.21
N HIS A 87 25.41 -2.36 6.59
CA HIS A 87 25.95 -2.05 7.93
C HIS A 87 24.89 -1.83 9.00
N GLY A 88 23.64 -2.21 8.73
CA GLY A 88 22.54 -2.14 9.68
C GLY A 88 21.90 -0.74 9.84
N ARG A 89 22.41 0.28 9.16
CA ARG A 89 21.79 1.62 9.16
C ARG A 89 20.46 1.55 8.43
N SER A 90 19.39 2.00 9.09
CA SER A 90 18.04 2.08 8.52
C SER A 90 17.65 3.53 8.37
N VAL A 91 16.97 3.84 7.26
CA VAL A 91 16.42 5.16 6.94
C VAL A 91 14.96 5.00 6.56
N ASN A 92 14.09 5.84 7.13
CA ASN A 92 12.70 5.92 6.69
C ASN A 92 12.64 6.66 5.36
N VAL A 93 11.84 6.16 4.44
CA VAL A 93 11.77 6.65 3.06
C VAL A 93 10.33 6.79 2.59
N ASN A 94 10.14 7.53 1.51
CA ASN A 94 8.83 7.66 0.89
C ASN A 94 8.48 6.41 0.09
N ARG A 95 7.30 5.83 0.36
CA ARG A 95 6.83 4.58 -0.26
C ARG A 95 6.62 4.69 -1.77
N THR A 96 6.29 5.87 -2.29
CA THR A 96 6.02 6.06 -3.72
C THR A 96 7.27 6.08 -4.58
N THR A 97 8.43 6.42 -3.99
CA THR A 97 9.72 6.55 -4.67
C THR A 97 10.73 5.46 -4.30
N ASN A 98 10.37 4.56 -3.39
CA ASN A 98 11.25 3.48 -2.95
C ASN A 98 10.53 2.14 -3.06
N PHE A 99 10.93 1.35 -4.06
CA PHE A 99 10.20 0.13 -4.37
C PHE A 99 11.06 -0.90 -5.12
N VAL A 100 10.59 -2.14 -5.07
CA VAL A 100 10.98 -3.24 -5.94
C VAL A 100 9.75 -3.64 -6.75
N LEU A 101 9.77 -3.43 -8.05
CA LEU A 101 8.68 -3.71 -8.97
C LEU A 101 9.03 -4.92 -9.83
N VAL A 102 8.07 -5.82 -10.01
CA VAL A 102 8.17 -6.95 -10.96
C VAL A 102 6.96 -6.93 -11.88
N GLN A 103 7.22 -6.96 -13.18
CA GLN A 103 6.18 -7.02 -14.20
C GLN A 103 6.59 -8.04 -15.28
N GLY A 104 6.07 -9.26 -15.18
CA GLY A 104 6.46 -10.35 -16.04
C GLY A 104 7.97 -10.65 -15.90
N ASP A 105 8.71 -10.51 -16.98
CA ASP A 105 10.15 -10.75 -16.99
C ASP A 105 11.00 -9.48 -16.74
N THR A 106 10.38 -8.38 -16.35
CA THR A 106 11.09 -7.13 -16.02
C THR A 106 11.02 -6.88 -14.54
N ALA A 107 12.14 -6.51 -13.95
CA ALA A 107 12.22 -6.01 -12.57
C ALA A 107 12.84 -4.61 -12.55
N VAL A 108 12.27 -3.73 -11.73
CA VAL A 108 12.79 -2.39 -11.47
C VAL A 108 13.05 -2.27 -9.98
N VAL A 109 14.25 -1.87 -9.62
CA VAL A 109 14.62 -1.54 -8.24
C VAL A 109 14.92 -0.05 -8.18
N GLN A 110 14.19 0.65 -7.35
CA GLN A 110 14.38 2.08 -7.15
C GLN A 110 14.56 2.39 -5.67
N PHE A 111 15.57 3.19 -5.39
CA PHE A 111 15.67 3.87 -4.10
C PHE A 111 15.90 5.37 -4.31
N ALA A 112 15.36 6.18 -3.41
CA ALA A 112 15.50 7.62 -3.40
C ALA A 112 15.55 8.10 -1.95
N LEU A 113 16.55 8.92 -1.64
CA LEU A 113 16.73 9.50 -0.32
C LEU A 113 16.45 11.00 -0.40
N GLU A 114 15.69 11.52 0.55
CA GLU A 114 15.39 12.96 0.62
C GLU A 114 16.66 13.77 0.87
N GLY A 115 16.73 14.94 0.25
CA GLY A 115 17.87 15.86 0.40
C GLY A 115 19.03 15.66 -0.58
N ILE A 116 18.99 14.65 -1.45
CA ILE A 116 19.99 14.48 -2.52
C ILE A 116 19.50 15.21 -3.78
N VAL A 117 20.07 16.37 -4.05
CA VAL A 117 19.66 17.24 -5.17
C VAL A 117 20.12 16.73 -6.54
N HIS A 118 21.32 16.14 -6.59
CA HIS A 118 21.87 15.58 -7.83
C HIS A 118 21.99 14.07 -7.72
N SER A 119 21.15 13.36 -8.47
CA SER A 119 21.14 11.91 -8.49
C SER A 119 20.86 11.37 -9.89
N PRO A 120 21.37 10.17 -10.22
CA PRO A 120 21.17 9.56 -11.52
C PRO A 120 19.72 9.40 -11.95
N ASN A 121 18.78 9.17 -11.02
CA ASN A 121 17.35 9.01 -11.33
C ASN A 121 16.55 10.32 -11.22
N GLY A 122 17.16 11.43 -10.90
CA GLY A 122 16.50 12.74 -10.76
C GLY A 122 15.64 12.94 -9.51
N ILE A 123 15.58 11.94 -8.61
CA ILE A 123 14.74 11.96 -7.41
C ILE A 123 15.49 11.62 -6.11
N GLY A 124 16.80 11.74 -6.13
CA GLY A 124 17.63 11.54 -4.93
C GLY A 124 18.26 10.16 -4.79
N GLY A 125 18.38 9.37 -5.87
CA GLY A 125 18.93 8.03 -5.75
C GLY A 125 19.23 7.34 -7.08
N LEU A 126 18.87 6.08 -7.20
CA LEU A 126 19.13 5.24 -8.35
C LEU A 126 17.89 4.43 -8.72
N THR A 127 17.58 4.38 -10.02
CA THR A 127 16.58 3.48 -10.59
C THR A 127 17.28 2.56 -11.59
N VAL A 128 17.19 1.27 -11.37
CA VAL A 128 17.79 0.26 -12.23
C VAL A 128 16.76 -0.75 -12.69
N GLU A 129 16.86 -1.14 -13.95
CA GLU A 129 15.99 -2.10 -14.61
C GLU A 129 16.77 -3.32 -15.07
N GLY A 130 16.19 -4.49 -14.95
CA GLY A 130 16.80 -5.72 -15.42
C GLY A 130 15.74 -6.77 -15.78
N ARG A 131 16.18 -7.83 -16.47
CA ARG A 131 15.35 -8.98 -16.79
C ARG A 131 15.41 -9.99 -15.66
N VAL A 132 14.26 -10.51 -15.25
CA VAL A 132 14.15 -11.65 -14.33
C VAL A 132 14.54 -12.93 -15.09
N THR A 133 15.66 -13.53 -14.76
CA THR A 133 16.19 -14.71 -15.45
C THR A 133 15.78 -16.03 -14.80
N LYS A 134 15.61 -16.02 -13.48
CA LYS A 134 15.12 -17.15 -12.69
C LYS A 134 14.22 -16.62 -11.59
N ARG A 135 13.17 -17.38 -11.29
CA ARG A 135 12.34 -17.14 -10.11
C ARG A 135 12.02 -18.46 -9.43
N HIS A 136 11.97 -18.45 -8.13
CA HIS A 136 11.61 -19.58 -7.31
C HIS A 136 10.64 -19.12 -6.22
N ILE A 137 9.56 -19.88 -6.08
CA ILE A 137 8.54 -19.66 -5.05
C ILE A 137 8.49 -20.93 -4.21
N ASP A 138 8.57 -20.80 -2.90
CA ASP A 138 8.46 -21.89 -1.95
C ASP A 138 7.56 -21.48 -0.78
N TYR A 139 6.94 -22.47 -0.14
CA TYR A 139 6.09 -22.26 1.03
C TYR A 139 6.69 -23.02 2.21
N ASP A 140 6.88 -22.32 3.31
CA ASP A 140 7.31 -22.96 4.55
C ASP A 140 6.14 -23.70 5.24
N LYS A 141 6.48 -24.46 6.30
CA LYS A 141 5.50 -25.22 7.09
C LYS A 141 4.44 -24.34 7.78
N CYS A 142 4.72 -23.06 7.96
CA CYS A 142 3.81 -22.07 8.55
C CYS A 142 2.89 -21.44 7.50
N GLY A 143 3.16 -21.70 6.21
CA GLY A 143 2.42 -21.12 5.07
C GLY A 143 2.91 -19.73 4.68
N ASN A 144 4.11 -19.32 5.11
CA ASN A 144 4.75 -18.13 4.58
C ASN A 144 5.28 -18.41 3.17
N LEU A 145 5.16 -17.41 2.28
CA LEU A 145 5.68 -17.49 0.92
C LEU A 145 7.11 -16.95 0.90
N ASN A 146 8.06 -17.77 0.47
CA ASN A 146 9.44 -17.39 0.21
C ASN A 146 9.63 -17.22 -1.30
N TYR A 147 10.16 -16.08 -1.69
CA TYR A 147 10.41 -15.75 -3.09
C TYR A 147 11.87 -15.41 -3.30
N THR A 148 12.44 -15.96 -4.36
CA THR A 148 13.80 -15.64 -4.81
C THR A 148 13.76 -15.41 -6.31
N MET A 149 14.41 -14.34 -6.78
CA MET A 149 14.62 -14.07 -8.19
C MET A 149 16.04 -13.57 -8.46
N TYR A 150 16.52 -13.89 -9.66
CA TYR A 150 17.76 -13.36 -10.21
C TYR A 150 17.43 -12.35 -11.28
N VAL A 151 17.97 -11.16 -11.14
CA VAL A 151 17.74 -10.05 -12.06
C VAL A 151 19.05 -9.70 -12.74
N THR A 152 19.04 -9.62 -14.08
CA THR A 152 20.22 -9.27 -14.87
C THR A 152 19.88 -8.15 -15.83
N GLY A 153 20.68 -7.11 -15.84
CA GLY A 153 20.58 -5.94 -16.72
C GLY A 153 21.93 -5.25 -16.85
N THR A 154 21.98 -4.18 -17.63
CA THR A 154 23.22 -3.43 -17.88
C THR A 154 23.80 -2.84 -16.59
N ALA A 155 22.94 -2.28 -15.76
CA ALA A 155 23.31 -1.62 -14.50
C ALA A 155 22.82 -2.41 -13.25
N LEU A 156 22.18 -3.56 -13.44
CA LEU A 156 21.66 -4.39 -12.36
C LEU A 156 21.97 -5.85 -12.62
N SER A 157 22.77 -6.43 -11.73
CA SER A 157 22.83 -7.88 -11.56
C SER A 157 22.70 -8.13 -10.06
N ALA A 158 21.60 -8.74 -9.66
CA ALA A 158 21.27 -8.89 -8.25
C ALA A 158 20.39 -10.11 -7.98
N ASP A 159 20.54 -10.64 -6.78
CA ASP A 159 19.63 -11.59 -6.18
C ASP A 159 18.64 -10.85 -5.30
N VAL A 160 17.35 -11.04 -5.56
CA VAL A 160 16.28 -10.45 -4.75
C VAL A 160 15.54 -11.56 -4.03
N THR A 161 15.51 -11.49 -2.72
CA THR A 161 14.84 -12.46 -1.86
C THR A 161 13.88 -11.77 -0.90
N PHE A 162 12.69 -12.34 -0.69
CA PHE A 162 11.80 -11.89 0.38
C PHE A 162 10.94 -13.03 0.92
N THR A 163 10.44 -12.84 2.14
CA THR A 163 9.42 -13.69 2.76
C THR A 163 8.18 -12.86 3.00
N LEU A 164 7.04 -13.36 2.51
CA LEU A 164 5.71 -12.81 2.78
C LEU A 164 5.04 -13.66 3.87
N PRO A 165 4.91 -13.14 5.11
CA PRO A 165 4.28 -13.87 6.20
C PRO A 165 2.80 -14.12 5.92
N LYS A 166 2.32 -15.31 6.25
CA LYS A 166 0.90 -15.66 6.11
C LYS A 166 -0.01 -14.65 6.83
N GLY A 167 -1.04 -14.17 6.12
CA GLY A 167 -2.00 -13.20 6.64
C GLY A 167 -1.46 -11.77 6.75
N SER A 168 -0.33 -11.46 6.12
CA SER A 168 0.25 -10.13 6.10
C SER A 168 0.70 -9.75 4.69
N THR A 169 0.59 -8.47 4.34
CA THR A 169 1.20 -7.90 3.13
C THR A 169 2.57 -7.28 3.39
N ARG A 170 2.97 -7.16 4.67
CA ARG A 170 4.28 -6.62 5.03
C ARG A 170 5.39 -7.65 4.81
N CYS A 171 6.40 -7.23 4.07
CA CYS A 171 7.57 -8.05 3.81
C CYS A 171 8.86 -7.21 3.82
N SER A 172 9.99 -7.90 3.80
CA SER A 172 11.31 -7.29 3.66
C SER A 172 12.02 -7.94 2.49
N ALA A 173 12.20 -7.19 1.40
CA ALA A 173 12.92 -7.64 0.22
C ALA A 173 14.40 -7.26 0.33
N THR A 174 15.26 -8.24 0.29
CA THR A 174 16.71 -8.05 0.27
C THR A 174 17.23 -8.14 -1.15
N VAL A 175 17.90 -7.09 -1.59
CA VAL A 175 18.56 -6.97 -2.90
C VAL A 175 20.06 -7.05 -2.67
N ASN A 176 20.68 -8.13 -3.14
CA ASN A 176 22.13 -8.33 -3.09
C ASN A 176 22.70 -8.06 -4.47
N SER A 177 23.57 -7.07 -4.58
CA SER A 177 24.26 -6.78 -5.84
C SER A 177 25.35 -7.84 -6.10
N ASN A 178 25.40 -8.33 -7.35
CA ASN A 178 26.47 -9.25 -7.79
C ASN A 178 27.73 -8.50 -8.26
N PHE A 179 27.65 -7.18 -8.45
CA PHE A 179 28.79 -6.35 -8.86
C PHE A 179 29.56 -5.74 -7.69
N SER A 180 28.91 -5.63 -6.54
CA SER A 180 29.50 -5.07 -5.33
C SER A 180 29.05 -5.89 -4.13
N SER A 181 29.72 -5.69 -3.01
CA SER A 181 29.25 -6.30 -1.75
C SER A 181 28.09 -5.52 -1.11
N ASP A 182 27.39 -4.68 -1.87
CA ASP A 182 26.29 -3.87 -1.38
C ASP A 182 25.00 -4.69 -1.27
N GLN A 183 24.33 -4.48 -0.16
CA GLN A 183 23.06 -5.09 0.15
C GLN A 183 22.09 -4.02 0.63
N LEU A 184 20.90 -4.00 0.04
CA LEU A 184 19.81 -3.15 0.45
C LEU A 184 18.61 -4.02 0.85
N THR A 185 18.01 -3.73 2.00
CA THR A 185 16.76 -4.35 2.43
C THR A 185 15.66 -3.31 2.39
N PHE A 186 14.65 -3.54 1.57
CA PHE A 186 13.44 -2.75 1.43
C PHE A 186 12.36 -3.34 2.31
N SER A 187 12.02 -2.68 3.40
CA SER A 187 10.95 -3.11 4.30
C SER A 187 9.70 -2.28 4.05
N GLY A 188 8.58 -2.96 3.82
CA GLY A 188 7.34 -2.28 3.50
C GLY A 188 6.20 -3.22 3.15
N GLU A 189 5.43 -2.90 2.14
CA GLU A 189 4.19 -3.60 1.80
C GLU A 189 4.21 -4.11 0.36
N LEU A 190 3.83 -5.36 0.19
CA LEU A 190 3.68 -6.00 -1.10
C LEU A 190 2.23 -5.82 -1.58
N CYS A 191 2.08 -5.27 -2.78
CA CYS A 191 0.81 -5.00 -3.43
C CYS A 191 0.81 -5.55 -4.86
N PRO A 192 -0.37 -5.87 -5.42
CA PRO A 192 -0.51 -6.08 -6.86
C PRO A 192 -0.04 -4.86 -7.67
N TYR A 193 0.41 -5.06 -8.90
CA TYR A 193 1.04 -4.04 -9.77
C TYR A 193 0.13 -2.87 -10.18
N HIS A 194 -0.97 -2.61 -9.63
CA HIS A 194 -1.78 -1.41 -9.92
C HIS A 194 -1.55 -0.26 -8.92
N THR A 195 -0.56 -0.40 -8.05
CA THR A 195 -0.21 0.62 -7.05
C THR A 195 0.54 1.78 -7.70
N ASN A 196 0.17 3.01 -7.36
CA ASN A 196 0.83 4.21 -7.85
C ASN A 196 2.23 4.35 -7.24
N VAL A 197 3.25 4.07 -8.05
CA VAL A 197 4.65 4.36 -7.75
C VAL A 197 5.19 5.36 -8.76
N TYR A 198 6.09 6.24 -8.32
CA TYR A 198 6.75 7.20 -9.19
C TYR A 198 8.14 6.68 -9.57
N GLN A 199 8.30 6.33 -10.83
CA GLN A 199 9.58 5.88 -11.37
C GLN A 199 10.37 7.07 -11.91
N GLY A 200 11.56 7.27 -11.37
CA GLY A 200 12.53 8.22 -11.90
C GLY A 200 13.22 7.74 -13.18
N TRP A 201 14.20 8.48 -13.65
CA TRP A 201 14.97 8.09 -14.83
C TRP A 201 15.69 6.75 -14.59
N THR A 202 15.57 5.85 -15.56
CA THR A 202 16.11 4.49 -15.45
C THR A 202 17.45 4.40 -16.18
N PHE A 203 18.44 3.83 -15.52
CA PHE A 203 19.65 3.36 -16.17
C PHE A 203 19.34 2.06 -16.94
N LYS A 204 19.50 2.09 -18.26
CA LYS A 204 19.38 0.95 -19.17
C LYS A 204 20.72 0.43 -19.59
#